data_7064a63f75f81365110a7ae01c5c3f1a
#
_entry.id   7064a63f75f81365110a7ae01c5c3f1a
#
_cell.length_a   1.000
_cell.length_b   1.000
_cell.length_c   1.000
_cell.angle_alpha   90.00
_cell.angle_beta   90.00
_cell.angle_gamma   90.00
#
_symmetry.space_group_name_H-M   'P 1'
#
loop_
_entity.id
_entity.type
_entity.pdbx_description
1 polymer ?
#
loop_
_entity_poly.entity_id
_entity_poly.type
_entity_poly.pdbx_seq_one_letter_code
_entity_poly.pdbx_strand_id
1 'polypeptide(L)'
;NYEREHRYNLWFVVTAASAGRLQATLGAIEKAAGYPLLPLPLEEEFHIDLAFPLQGGGQKRPAAARPVVPAQPIEEAERRLVSVLQEGLPLFIRPFALIAERIGASESEVLARIGRWLEEGIIKRFGVVVRHHELGFSANAMVVHDIPDDRVGEIGRALAEEPGVTLCYRRPRVLPDWPYNLFCMIHGRERGEVQAAIADLRLRYGLDQFPHDVLFS
;
A
#
# COMPACT_ATOMS: atom_id res chain seq x y z
N ASN A 1 10.56 -0.43 -3.74
CA ASN A 1 11.46 -1.02 -2.76
C ASN A 1 11.69 -0.04 -1.61
N TYR A 2 11.95 -0.57 -0.43
CA TYR A 2 12.17 0.18 0.79
C TYR A 2 13.29 -0.47 1.57
N GLU A 3 14.20 0.34 2.09
CA GLU A 3 15.18 -0.09 3.08
C GLU A 3 14.54 -0.07 4.47
N ARG A 4 14.87 -1.04 5.34
CA ARG A 4 14.38 -1.16 6.70
C ARG A 4 15.53 -1.47 7.67
N GLU A 5 15.47 -0.89 8.86
CA GLU A 5 16.37 -1.22 9.97
C GLU A 5 16.01 -2.60 10.55
N HIS A 6 16.34 -3.67 9.82
CA HIS A 6 16.07 -5.05 10.21
C HIS A 6 17.00 -6.02 9.49
N ARG A 7 17.10 -7.30 9.94
CA ARG A 7 17.87 -8.33 9.21
C ARG A 7 17.35 -8.56 7.78
N TYR A 8 16.03 -8.46 7.59
CA TYR A 8 15.40 -8.37 6.28
C TYR A 8 15.29 -6.90 5.90
N ASN A 9 16.37 -6.33 5.40
CA ASN A 9 16.54 -4.90 5.24
C ASN A 9 16.00 -4.34 3.92
N LEU A 10 15.80 -5.16 2.89
CA LEU A 10 15.27 -4.73 1.60
C LEU A 10 13.87 -5.31 1.36
N TRP A 11 12.89 -4.43 1.34
CA TRP A 11 11.48 -4.77 1.13
C TRP A 11 11.01 -4.29 -0.23
N PHE A 12 10.30 -5.14 -0.95
CA PHE A 12 9.74 -4.79 -2.25
C PHE A 12 8.43 -5.55 -2.50
N VAL A 13 7.62 -5.03 -3.42
CA VAL A 13 6.37 -5.66 -3.83
C VAL A 13 6.52 -6.20 -5.24
N VAL A 14 6.11 -7.44 -5.43
CA VAL A 14 6.04 -8.09 -6.73
C VAL A 14 4.60 -8.46 -7.02
N THR A 15 4.14 -8.13 -8.22
CA THR A 15 2.83 -8.54 -8.75
C THR A 15 3.01 -9.24 -10.08
N ALA A 16 2.17 -10.21 -10.37
CA ALA A 16 2.20 -10.93 -11.64
C ALA A 16 0.79 -11.36 -12.06
N ALA A 17 0.60 -11.62 -13.34
CA ALA A 17 -0.69 -12.02 -13.90
C ALA A 17 -1.13 -13.45 -13.50
N SER A 18 -0.21 -14.27 -12.97
CA SER A 18 -0.52 -15.62 -12.47
C SER A 18 0.48 -16.05 -11.40
N ALA A 19 0.08 -17.03 -10.58
CA ALA A 19 0.94 -17.60 -9.55
C ALA A 19 2.25 -18.18 -10.14
N GLY A 20 2.18 -18.84 -11.29
CA GLY A 20 3.37 -19.38 -11.95
C GLY A 20 4.37 -18.31 -12.40
N ARG A 21 3.86 -17.18 -12.95
CA ARG A 21 4.71 -16.03 -13.28
C ARG A 21 5.27 -15.36 -12.03
N LEU A 22 4.49 -15.27 -10.95
CA LEU A 22 4.98 -14.73 -9.68
C LEU A 22 6.16 -15.56 -9.17
N GLN A 23 6.04 -16.89 -9.12
CA GLN A 23 7.10 -17.78 -8.66
C GLN A 23 8.37 -17.68 -9.57
N ALA A 24 8.19 -17.63 -10.88
CA ALA A 24 9.29 -17.45 -11.81
C ALA A 24 10.03 -16.13 -11.59
N THR A 25 9.27 -15.03 -11.32
CA THR A 25 9.85 -13.72 -11.04
C THR A 25 10.61 -13.72 -9.71
N LEU A 26 10.04 -14.30 -8.66
CA LEU A 26 10.70 -14.41 -7.35
C LEU A 26 11.99 -15.21 -7.46
N GLY A 27 11.99 -16.35 -8.13
CA GLY A 27 13.20 -17.16 -8.37
C GLY A 27 14.27 -16.42 -9.19
N ALA A 28 13.86 -15.62 -10.17
CA ALA A 28 14.80 -14.80 -10.94
C ALA A 28 15.43 -13.69 -10.07
N ILE A 29 14.65 -13.04 -9.21
CA ILE A 29 15.16 -12.03 -8.27
C ILE A 29 16.12 -12.66 -7.27
N GLU A 30 15.76 -13.79 -6.66
CA GLU A 30 16.60 -14.51 -5.71
C GLU A 30 17.95 -14.91 -6.33
N LYS A 31 17.92 -15.45 -7.55
CA LYS A 31 19.13 -15.79 -8.30
C LYS A 31 19.99 -14.56 -8.62
N ALA A 32 19.36 -13.45 -8.99
CA ALA A 32 20.07 -12.21 -9.33
C ALA A 32 20.66 -11.52 -8.09
N ALA A 33 19.93 -11.54 -6.98
CA ALA A 33 20.37 -10.94 -5.72
C ALA A 33 21.43 -11.79 -4.99
N GLY A 34 21.42 -13.10 -5.18
CA GLY A 34 22.28 -14.04 -4.44
C GLY A 34 21.87 -14.25 -2.98
N TYR A 35 20.66 -13.82 -2.61
CA TYR A 35 20.10 -13.94 -1.26
C TYR A 35 18.71 -14.57 -1.30
N PRO A 36 18.35 -15.38 -0.28
CA PRO A 36 17.03 -15.95 -0.20
C PRO A 36 15.96 -14.87 0.02
N LEU A 37 14.83 -15.05 -0.63
CA LEU A 37 13.66 -14.22 -0.42
C LEU A 37 12.77 -14.79 0.67
N LEU A 38 12.05 -13.90 1.37
CA LEU A 38 11.00 -14.25 2.30
C LEU A 38 9.66 -13.77 1.73
N PRO A 39 8.92 -14.61 1.00
CA PRO A 39 7.62 -14.21 0.44
C PRO A 39 6.57 -14.08 1.54
N LEU A 40 5.98 -12.90 1.63
CA LEU A 40 4.88 -12.60 2.55
C LEU A 40 3.67 -12.11 1.73
N PRO A 41 2.84 -12.99 1.17
CA PRO A 41 1.68 -12.61 0.38
C PRO A 41 0.67 -11.82 1.23
N LEU A 42 -0.07 -10.91 0.60
CA LEU A 42 -1.17 -10.20 1.25
C LEU A 42 -2.34 -11.17 1.44
N GLU A 43 -2.80 -11.36 2.69
CA GLU A 43 -3.97 -12.20 3.02
C GLU A 43 -5.23 -11.37 3.18
N GLU A 44 -5.15 -10.27 3.94
CA GLU A 44 -6.29 -9.41 4.24
C GLU A 44 -5.84 -7.94 4.31
N GLU A 45 -6.56 -7.07 3.63
CA GLU A 45 -6.38 -5.62 3.67
C GLU A 45 -7.42 -5.01 4.62
N PHE A 46 -6.98 -4.39 5.73
CA PHE A 46 -7.86 -3.65 6.62
C PHE A 46 -7.92 -2.18 6.23
N HIS A 47 -6.79 -1.60 5.88
CA HIS A 47 -6.69 -0.21 5.42
C HIS A 47 -5.42 0.00 4.60
N ILE A 48 -5.56 0.67 3.46
CA ILE A 48 -4.44 1.16 2.68
C ILE A 48 -4.78 2.59 2.23
N ASP A 49 -4.17 3.58 2.87
CA ASP A 49 -4.23 4.98 2.45
C ASP A 49 -2.81 5.52 2.29
N LEU A 50 -2.51 6.00 1.08
CA LEU A 50 -1.24 6.63 0.75
C LEU A 50 -1.36 8.16 0.68
N ALA A 51 -2.52 8.71 1.06
CA ALA A 51 -2.73 10.14 1.13
C ALA A 51 -2.09 10.71 2.40
N PHE A 52 -1.19 11.66 2.23
CA PHE A 52 -0.63 12.43 3.33
C PHE A 52 -1.45 13.71 3.51
N PRO A 53 -1.99 13.99 4.70
CA PRO A 53 -2.62 15.26 4.97
C PRO A 53 -1.57 16.37 4.91
N LEU A 54 -1.63 17.22 3.90
CA LEU A 54 -0.72 18.37 3.73
C LEU A 54 -0.94 19.45 4.82
N GLN A 55 -2.13 19.47 5.42
CA GLN A 55 -2.47 20.32 6.56
C GLN A 55 -2.94 19.41 7.70
N GLY A 56 -2.41 19.61 8.90
CA GLY A 56 -2.74 18.80 10.07
C GLY A 56 -4.26 18.73 10.29
N GLY A 57 -4.82 17.52 10.33
CA GLY A 57 -6.25 17.29 10.58
C GLY A 57 -7.04 16.71 9.41
N GLY A 58 -6.41 16.12 8.42
CA GLY A 58 -7.10 15.38 7.37
C GLY A 58 -7.98 14.26 7.97
N GLN A 59 -9.31 14.35 7.80
CA GLN A 59 -10.20 13.25 8.16
C GLN A 59 -9.81 12.03 7.33
N LYS A 60 -9.57 10.91 8.03
CA LYS A 60 -9.37 9.61 7.41
C LYS A 60 -10.60 9.32 6.53
N ARG A 61 -10.42 9.09 5.25
CA ARG A 61 -11.53 8.61 4.43
C ARG A 61 -11.88 7.20 4.90
N PRO A 62 -13.15 6.93 5.23
CA PRO A 62 -13.56 5.58 5.57
C PRO A 62 -13.09 4.63 4.47
N ALA A 63 -12.50 3.52 4.85
CA ALA A 63 -12.24 2.43 3.92
C ALA A 63 -13.62 1.92 3.44
N ALA A 64 -14.14 2.50 2.37
CA ALA A 64 -15.32 1.94 1.74
C ALA A 64 -14.97 0.50 1.36
N ALA A 65 -15.71 -0.47 1.90
CA ALA A 65 -15.63 -1.85 1.46
C ALA A 65 -15.93 -1.85 -0.05
N ARG A 66 -14.86 -1.90 -0.84
CA ARG A 66 -15.00 -1.89 -2.30
C ARG A 66 -15.39 -3.28 -2.74
N PRO A 67 -16.43 -3.42 -3.56
CA PRO A 67 -16.78 -4.72 -4.12
C PRO A 67 -15.56 -5.26 -4.86
N VAL A 68 -15.26 -6.55 -4.65
CA VAL A 68 -14.30 -7.27 -5.50
C VAL A 68 -14.93 -7.37 -6.88
N VAL A 69 -14.48 -6.55 -7.81
CA VAL A 69 -14.94 -6.59 -9.18
C VAL A 69 -14.26 -7.78 -9.86
N PRO A 70 -15.01 -8.74 -10.45
CA PRO A 70 -14.41 -9.81 -11.24
C PRO A 70 -13.56 -9.21 -12.37
N ALA A 71 -12.41 -9.85 -12.65
CA ALA A 71 -11.57 -9.45 -13.76
C ALA A 71 -12.38 -9.47 -15.06
N GLN A 72 -12.56 -8.31 -15.70
CA GLN A 72 -13.22 -8.19 -16.97
C GLN A 72 -12.20 -8.10 -18.12
N PRO A 73 -12.52 -8.58 -19.31
CA PRO A 73 -11.67 -8.36 -20.49
C PRO A 73 -11.54 -6.86 -20.74
N ILE A 74 -10.30 -6.40 -20.87
CA ILE A 74 -10.00 -4.98 -21.18
C ILE A 74 -9.94 -4.85 -22.70
N GLU A 75 -10.74 -3.94 -23.26
CA GLU A 75 -10.74 -3.61 -24.69
C GLU A 75 -9.42 -2.94 -25.12
N GLU A 76 -9.12 -2.99 -26.42
CA GLU A 76 -7.87 -2.45 -26.95
C GLU A 76 -7.71 -0.93 -26.70
N ALA A 77 -8.82 -0.17 -26.82
CA ALA A 77 -8.82 1.26 -26.49
C ALA A 77 -8.53 1.51 -25.01
N GLU A 78 -9.04 0.64 -24.13
CA GLU A 78 -8.78 0.69 -22.69
C GLU A 78 -7.32 0.34 -22.35
N ARG A 79 -6.76 -0.67 -23.04
CA ARG A 79 -5.33 -1.01 -22.89
C ARG A 79 -4.42 0.16 -23.23
N ARG A 80 -4.72 0.89 -24.32
CA ARG A 80 -3.99 2.09 -24.71
C ARG A 80 -4.07 3.18 -23.64
N LEU A 81 -5.28 3.42 -23.10
CA LEU A 81 -5.45 4.38 -22.02
C LEU A 81 -4.67 3.98 -20.76
N VAL A 82 -4.76 2.73 -20.32
CA VAL A 82 -3.99 2.22 -19.17
C VAL A 82 -2.49 2.39 -19.40
N SER A 83 -1.98 2.05 -20.59
CA SER A 83 -0.56 2.18 -20.91
C SER A 83 -0.06 3.62 -20.78
N VAL A 84 -0.85 4.59 -21.23
CA VAL A 84 -0.49 6.02 -21.12
C VAL A 84 -0.62 6.52 -19.68
N LEU A 85 -1.64 6.08 -18.94
CA LEU A 85 -1.83 6.46 -17.53
C LEU A 85 -0.72 5.93 -16.62
N GLN A 86 -0.11 4.78 -16.95
CA GLN A 86 1.02 4.22 -16.21
C GLN A 86 2.28 5.09 -16.27
N GLU A 87 2.42 5.92 -17.30
CA GLU A 87 3.52 6.89 -17.40
C GLU A 87 3.32 8.10 -16.47
N GLY A 88 2.13 8.24 -15.90
CA GLY A 88 1.70 9.37 -15.08
C GLY A 88 0.99 10.46 -15.88
N LEU A 89 0.42 11.43 -15.19
CA LEU A 89 -0.21 12.58 -15.82
C LEU A 89 0.84 13.61 -16.24
N PRO A 90 0.79 14.13 -17.47
CA PRO A 90 1.67 15.21 -17.88
C PRO A 90 1.37 16.47 -17.05
N LEU A 91 2.42 17.18 -16.63
CA LEU A 91 2.31 18.43 -15.88
C LEU A 91 1.89 19.57 -16.82
N PHE A 92 0.63 19.61 -17.18
CA PHE A 92 0.04 20.54 -18.14
C PHE A 92 -1.32 21.03 -17.64
N ILE A 93 -1.80 22.17 -18.17
CA ILE A 93 -3.11 22.73 -17.76
C ILE A 93 -4.27 21.79 -18.10
N ARG A 94 -4.17 21.04 -19.21
CA ARG A 94 -5.17 20.05 -19.64
C ARG A 94 -4.51 18.70 -19.89
N PRO A 95 -4.15 17.97 -18.83
CA PRO A 95 -3.40 16.72 -18.97
C PRO A 95 -4.20 15.62 -19.68
N PHE A 96 -5.50 15.58 -19.48
CA PHE A 96 -6.37 14.58 -20.11
C PHE A 96 -6.60 14.83 -21.60
N ALA A 97 -6.52 16.08 -22.05
CA ALA A 97 -6.54 16.40 -23.49
C ALA A 97 -5.29 15.84 -24.21
N LEU A 98 -4.11 15.95 -23.59
CA LEU A 98 -2.88 15.36 -24.14
C LEU A 98 -2.92 13.84 -24.16
N ILE A 99 -3.49 13.20 -23.12
CA ILE A 99 -3.70 11.75 -23.10
C ILE A 99 -4.65 11.34 -24.22
N ALA A 100 -5.76 12.06 -24.39
CA ALA A 100 -6.74 11.80 -25.42
C ALA A 100 -6.15 11.86 -26.83
N GLU A 101 -5.35 12.87 -27.10
CA GLU A 101 -4.62 13.00 -28.38
C GLU A 101 -3.71 11.79 -28.64
N ARG A 102 -2.96 11.34 -27.62
CA ARG A 102 -2.04 10.18 -27.74
C ARG A 102 -2.75 8.86 -28.06
N ILE A 103 -3.99 8.70 -27.62
CA ILE A 103 -4.77 7.46 -27.84
C ILE A 103 -5.81 7.55 -28.95
N GLY A 104 -5.94 8.74 -29.57
CA GLY A 104 -6.91 8.99 -30.64
C GLY A 104 -8.35 9.06 -30.13
N ALA A 105 -8.59 9.62 -28.95
CA ALA A 105 -9.90 9.81 -28.32
C ALA A 105 -10.17 11.29 -28.02
N SER A 106 -11.37 11.61 -27.56
CA SER A 106 -11.68 12.94 -27.01
C SER A 106 -11.35 12.99 -25.51
N GLU A 107 -11.09 14.19 -24.98
CA GLU A 107 -10.85 14.41 -23.55
C GLU A 107 -12.04 13.95 -22.70
N SER A 108 -13.27 14.16 -23.20
CA SER A 108 -14.51 13.73 -22.52
C SER A 108 -14.61 12.22 -22.40
N GLU A 109 -14.21 11.47 -23.43
CA GLU A 109 -14.17 10.01 -23.38
C GLU A 109 -13.15 9.50 -22.37
N VAL A 110 -11.97 10.10 -22.30
CA VAL A 110 -10.93 9.77 -21.33
C VAL A 110 -11.44 10.00 -19.90
N LEU A 111 -12.02 11.17 -19.62
CA LEU A 111 -12.56 11.51 -18.31
C LEU A 111 -13.71 10.61 -17.91
N ALA A 112 -14.64 10.32 -18.82
CA ALA A 112 -15.76 9.42 -18.56
C ALA A 112 -15.28 7.99 -18.26
N ARG A 113 -14.26 7.50 -18.97
CA ARG A 113 -13.68 6.18 -18.74
C ARG A 113 -12.98 6.09 -17.37
N ILE A 114 -12.17 7.08 -17.03
CA ILE A 114 -11.50 7.15 -15.71
C ILE A 114 -12.54 7.23 -14.59
N GLY A 115 -13.56 8.08 -14.73
CA GLY A 115 -14.65 8.20 -13.77
C GLY A 115 -15.33 6.89 -13.49
N ARG A 116 -15.74 6.17 -14.55
CA ARG A 116 -16.34 4.84 -14.46
C ARG A 116 -15.40 3.83 -13.76
N TRP A 117 -14.12 3.80 -14.13
CA TRP A 117 -13.16 2.90 -13.48
C TRP A 117 -12.93 3.19 -11.99
N LEU A 118 -13.08 4.46 -11.57
CA LEU A 118 -13.07 4.83 -10.17
C LEU A 118 -14.33 4.35 -9.43
N GLU A 119 -15.50 4.52 -10.04
CA GLU A 119 -16.79 4.05 -9.50
C GLU A 119 -16.84 2.52 -9.39
N GLU A 120 -16.38 1.83 -10.40
CA GLU A 120 -16.29 0.36 -10.46
C GLU A 120 -15.15 -0.21 -9.58
N GLY A 121 -14.28 0.63 -9.04
CA GLY A 121 -13.15 0.20 -8.21
C GLY A 121 -11.99 -0.45 -8.99
N ILE A 122 -11.99 -0.37 -10.32
CA ILE A 122 -10.88 -0.80 -11.19
C ILE A 122 -9.65 0.07 -10.92
N ILE A 123 -9.84 1.41 -10.88
CA ILE A 123 -8.85 2.33 -10.35
C ILE A 123 -9.10 2.45 -8.85
N LYS A 124 -8.26 1.81 -8.06
CA LYS A 124 -8.38 1.84 -6.60
C LYS A 124 -8.13 3.24 -6.02
N ARG A 125 -7.22 3.99 -6.63
CA ARG A 125 -6.81 5.34 -6.19
C ARG A 125 -6.38 6.17 -7.37
N PHE A 126 -6.75 7.44 -7.34
CA PHE A 126 -6.32 8.43 -8.29
C PHE A 126 -5.91 9.70 -7.54
N GLY A 127 -4.68 10.14 -7.70
CA GLY A 127 -4.16 11.30 -6.98
C GLY A 127 -2.68 11.53 -7.25
N VAL A 128 -2.15 12.54 -6.60
CA VAL A 128 -0.73 12.89 -6.70
C VAL A 128 0.05 12.10 -5.66
N VAL A 129 1.09 11.40 -6.10
CA VAL A 129 2.08 10.78 -5.20
C VAL A 129 3.18 11.80 -4.94
N VAL A 130 3.32 12.21 -3.69
CA VAL A 130 4.39 13.12 -3.26
C VAL A 130 5.47 12.36 -2.51
N ARG A 131 6.70 12.84 -2.61
CA ARG A 131 7.80 12.32 -1.79
C ARG A 131 7.64 12.84 -0.37
N HIS A 132 7.14 11.99 0.52
CA HIS A 132 6.83 12.36 1.90
C HIS A 132 8.04 12.91 2.68
N HIS A 133 9.26 12.48 2.36
CA HIS A 133 10.48 13.05 2.94
C HIS A 133 10.63 14.56 2.65
N GLU A 134 10.27 15.01 1.45
CA GLU A 134 10.31 16.43 1.07
C GLU A 134 9.24 17.26 1.80
N LEU A 135 8.20 16.60 2.33
CA LEU A 135 7.17 17.21 3.18
C LEU A 135 7.51 17.17 4.69
N GLY A 136 8.72 16.73 5.03
CA GLY A 136 9.20 16.65 6.41
C GLY A 136 8.77 15.39 7.17
N PHE A 137 8.13 14.41 6.51
CA PHE A 137 7.82 13.10 7.12
C PHE A 137 9.01 12.17 6.91
N SER A 138 10.02 12.30 7.79
CA SER A 138 11.28 11.55 7.68
C SER A 138 11.32 10.27 8.52
N ALA A 139 10.38 10.11 9.45
CA ALA A 139 10.29 8.95 10.32
C ALA A 139 9.09 8.08 9.91
N ASN A 140 9.39 6.94 9.28
CA ASN A 140 8.38 5.99 8.82
C ASN A 140 8.66 4.63 9.46
N ALA A 141 7.68 4.08 10.16
CA ALA A 141 7.80 2.81 10.84
C ALA A 141 6.76 1.81 10.35
N MET A 142 7.21 0.65 9.88
CA MET A 142 6.37 -0.53 9.76
C MET A 142 6.39 -1.26 11.10
N VAL A 143 5.28 -1.23 11.81
CA VAL A 143 5.11 -1.97 13.06
C VAL A 143 4.49 -3.31 12.74
N VAL A 144 5.14 -4.37 13.20
CA VAL A 144 4.68 -5.74 12.98
C VAL A 144 4.39 -6.42 14.32
N HIS A 145 3.31 -7.19 14.38
CA HIS A 145 2.88 -7.87 15.59
C HIS A 145 2.58 -9.35 15.31
N ASP A 146 2.85 -10.20 16.31
CA ASP A 146 2.40 -11.57 16.35
C ASP A 146 1.08 -11.64 17.14
N ILE A 147 -0.04 -11.60 16.42
CA ILE A 147 -1.39 -11.58 17.00
C ILE A 147 -2.03 -12.96 16.83
N PRO A 148 -2.73 -13.51 17.84
CA PRO A 148 -3.51 -14.74 17.68
C PRO A 148 -4.46 -14.67 16.48
N ASP A 149 -4.57 -15.76 15.71
CA ASP A 149 -5.29 -15.77 14.44
C ASP A 149 -6.80 -15.50 14.57
N ASP A 150 -7.37 -15.82 15.73
CA ASP A 150 -8.77 -15.52 16.08
C ASP A 150 -9.01 -14.05 16.41
N ARG A 151 -7.97 -13.28 16.73
CA ARG A 151 -8.05 -11.87 17.12
C ARG A 151 -7.53 -10.89 16.06
N VAL A 152 -6.69 -11.35 15.14
CA VAL A 152 -5.99 -10.47 14.19
C VAL A 152 -6.96 -9.66 13.32
N GLY A 153 -8.10 -10.24 12.95
CA GLY A 153 -9.11 -9.54 12.13
C GLY A 153 -9.82 -8.41 12.88
N GLU A 154 -10.15 -8.62 14.16
CA GLU A 154 -10.75 -7.59 15.02
C GLU A 154 -9.77 -6.44 15.27
N ILE A 155 -8.57 -6.77 15.71
CA ILE A 155 -7.50 -5.82 16.02
C ILE A 155 -7.09 -5.04 14.77
N GLY A 156 -6.96 -5.74 13.63
CA GLY A 156 -6.59 -5.10 12.36
C GLY A 156 -7.61 -4.06 11.91
N ARG A 157 -8.91 -4.36 12.03
CA ARG A 157 -9.98 -3.38 11.73
C ARG A 157 -9.98 -2.20 12.70
N ALA A 158 -9.77 -2.45 13.99
CA ALA A 158 -9.71 -1.39 14.98
C ALA A 158 -8.51 -0.43 14.75
N LEU A 159 -7.32 -0.97 14.48
CA LEU A 159 -6.14 -0.16 14.13
C LEU A 159 -6.31 0.57 12.79
N ALA A 160 -7.06 -0.03 11.87
CA ALA A 160 -7.37 0.58 10.59
C ALA A 160 -8.16 1.89 10.70
N GLU A 161 -8.90 2.11 11.77
CA GLU A 161 -9.65 3.35 12.03
C GLU A 161 -8.77 4.46 12.64
N GLU A 162 -7.59 4.15 13.14
CA GLU A 162 -6.68 5.11 13.78
C GLU A 162 -6.12 6.13 12.78
N PRO A 163 -6.23 7.43 13.04
CA PRO A 163 -5.79 8.48 12.11
C PRO A 163 -4.29 8.42 11.73
N GLY A 164 -3.46 7.94 12.65
CA GLY A 164 -2.01 7.81 12.46
C GLY A 164 -1.59 6.56 11.71
N VAL A 165 -2.50 5.62 11.46
CA VAL A 165 -2.22 4.37 10.74
C VAL A 165 -2.61 4.54 9.28
N THR A 166 -1.63 4.54 8.39
CA THR A 166 -1.85 4.73 6.95
C THR A 166 -2.00 3.43 6.19
N LEU A 167 -1.38 2.36 6.67
CA LEU A 167 -1.54 1.01 6.15
C LEU A 167 -1.80 0.06 7.31
N CYS A 168 -2.76 -0.86 7.15
CA CYS A 168 -2.98 -1.95 8.06
C CYS A 168 -3.42 -3.17 7.27
N TYR A 169 -2.69 -4.29 7.41
CA TYR A 169 -2.97 -5.51 6.66
C TYR A 169 -2.40 -6.75 7.34
N ARG A 170 -2.95 -7.92 6.98
CA ARG A 170 -2.49 -9.23 7.40
C ARG A 170 -1.65 -9.91 6.33
N ARG A 171 -0.59 -10.59 6.77
CA ARG A 171 0.25 -11.49 5.96
C ARG A 171 0.51 -12.78 6.76
N PRO A 172 0.87 -13.89 6.12
CA PRO A 172 1.18 -15.12 6.84
C PRO A 172 2.48 -14.99 7.64
N ARG A 173 2.57 -15.79 8.69
CA ARG A 173 3.84 -16.07 9.38
C ARG A 173 4.69 -17.02 8.54
N VAL A 174 6.01 -16.89 8.61
CA VAL A 174 6.97 -17.83 8.02
C VAL A 174 7.94 -18.24 9.12
N LEU A 175 7.56 -19.22 9.92
CA LEU A 175 8.36 -19.69 11.05
C LEU A 175 9.57 -20.52 10.59
N PRO A 176 10.71 -20.44 11.29
CA PRO A 176 10.97 -19.59 12.47
C PRO A 176 11.37 -18.15 12.11
N ASP A 177 11.50 -17.83 10.84
CA ASP A 177 12.15 -16.62 10.35
C ASP A 177 11.29 -15.35 10.52
N TRP A 178 9.98 -15.48 10.42
CA TRP A 178 9.04 -14.37 10.49
C TRP A 178 7.78 -14.72 11.29
N PRO A 179 7.71 -14.37 12.58
CA PRO A 179 6.59 -14.74 13.44
C PRO A 179 5.40 -13.78 13.35
N TYR A 180 5.52 -12.65 12.66
CA TYR A 180 4.52 -11.58 12.66
C TYR A 180 3.47 -11.77 11.58
N ASN A 181 2.20 -11.44 11.89
CA ASN A 181 1.08 -11.55 10.96
C ASN A 181 0.26 -10.27 10.78
N LEU A 182 0.39 -9.26 11.65
CA LEU A 182 -0.27 -7.97 11.53
C LEU A 182 0.76 -6.88 11.27
N PHE A 183 0.51 -6.04 10.26
CA PHE A 183 1.40 -5.01 9.78
C PHE A 183 0.69 -3.67 9.80
N CYS A 184 1.28 -2.66 10.43
CA CYS A 184 0.76 -1.30 10.47
C CYS A 184 1.86 -0.28 10.11
N MET A 185 1.56 0.65 9.21
CA MET A 185 2.47 1.73 8.85
C MET A 185 2.07 3.01 9.58
N ILE A 186 3.04 3.59 10.25
CA ILE A 186 2.91 4.86 10.97
C ILE A 186 3.96 5.83 10.44
N HIS A 187 3.54 7.05 10.13
CA HIS A 187 4.42 8.11 9.65
C HIS A 187 4.48 9.25 10.65
N GLY A 188 5.65 9.88 10.75
CA GLY A 188 5.86 11.07 11.57
C GLY A 188 7.03 11.90 11.06
N ARG A 189 7.22 13.05 11.69
CA ARG A 189 8.34 13.94 11.38
C ARG A 189 9.60 13.52 12.10
N GLU A 190 9.45 13.06 13.32
CA GLU A 190 10.55 12.66 14.18
C GLU A 190 10.35 11.23 14.72
N ARG A 191 11.45 10.50 14.86
CA ARG A 191 11.44 9.11 15.33
C ARG A 191 10.82 8.98 16.73
N GLY A 192 11.10 9.94 17.63
CA GLY A 192 10.55 9.95 18.98
C GLY A 192 9.02 10.08 19.01
N GLU A 193 8.46 10.92 18.15
CA GLU A 193 7.00 11.06 17.99
C GLU A 193 6.37 9.76 17.52
N VAL A 194 6.97 9.11 16.52
CA VAL A 194 6.48 7.83 15.99
C VAL A 194 6.56 6.73 17.05
N GLN A 195 7.67 6.66 17.82
CA GLN A 195 7.78 5.69 18.91
C GLN A 195 6.74 5.92 20.01
N ALA A 196 6.49 7.18 20.38
CA ALA A 196 5.46 7.53 21.36
C ALA A 196 4.04 7.15 20.85
N ALA A 197 3.73 7.42 19.59
CA ALA A 197 2.47 7.03 18.96
C ALA A 197 2.28 5.52 18.93
N ILE A 198 3.33 4.75 18.61
CA ILE A 198 3.31 3.28 18.63
C ILE A 198 3.04 2.78 20.06
N ALA A 199 3.72 3.33 21.07
CA ALA A 199 3.53 2.92 22.46
C ALA A 199 2.09 3.20 22.93
N ASP A 200 1.54 4.38 22.60
CA ASP A 200 0.15 4.73 22.91
C ASP A 200 -0.86 3.79 22.23
N LEU A 201 -0.69 3.52 20.94
CA LEU A 201 -1.53 2.57 20.20
C LEU A 201 -1.48 1.17 20.82
N ARG A 202 -0.28 0.70 21.15
CA ARG A 202 -0.12 -0.63 21.76
C ARG A 202 -0.83 -0.73 23.11
N LEU A 203 -0.74 0.32 23.93
CA LEU A 203 -1.41 0.35 25.23
C LEU A 203 -2.94 0.39 25.06
N ARG A 204 -3.46 1.27 24.21
CA ARG A 204 -4.92 1.43 23.99
C ARG A 204 -5.59 0.19 23.43
N TYR A 205 -4.89 -0.58 22.60
CA TYR A 205 -5.42 -1.80 21.97
C TYR A 205 -4.96 -3.09 22.64
N GLY A 206 -4.29 -3.00 23.81
CA GLY A 206 -3.79 -4.16 24.55
C GLY A 206 -2.80 -5.03 23.78
N LEU A 207 -1.97 -4.37 22.95
CA LEU A 207 -0.96 -5.02 22.12
C LEU A 207 0.39 -5.18 22.83
N ASP A 208 0.54 -4.62 24.01
CA ASP A 208 1.73 -4.72 24.86
C ASP A 208 2.05 -6.16 25.26
N GLN A 209 1.04 -7.01 25.34
CA GLN A 209 1.17 -8.44 25.62
C GLN A 209 1.67 -9.29 24.44
N PHE A 210 1.69 -8.76 23.23
CA PHE A 210 2.07 -9.52 22.04
C PHE A 210 3.48 -9.14 21.56
N PRO A 211 4.25 -10.14 21.06
CA PRO A 211 5.53 -9.87 20.40
C PRO A 211 5.35 -8.90 19.23
N HIS A 212 6.28 -7.99 19.08
CA HIS A 212 6.27 -7.01 17.99
C HIS A 212 7.70 -6.60 17.62
N ASP A 213 7.80 -5.95 16.48
CA ASP A 213 9.00 -5.24 16.05
C ASP A 213 8.62 -3.92 15.35
N VAL A 214 9.58 -2.98 15.29
CA VAL A 214 9.40 -1.65 14.70
C VAL A 214 10.50 -1.41 13.69
N LEU A 215 10.14 -1.49 12.43
CA LEU A 215 11.07 -1.39 11.31
C LEU A 215 11.01 0.02 10.72
N PHE A 216 11.96 0.84 11.10
CA PHE A 216 12.13 2.18 10.54
C PHE A 216 12.75 2.15 9.13
N SER A 217 12.47 3.19 8.35
CA SER A 217 13.10 3.47 7.06
C SER A 217 13.44 4.94 6.93
#